data_b2aaddc6b02e30bd1eeca02d3a009190
#
_entry.id   b2aaddc6b02e30bd1eeca02d3a009190
#
_cell.length_a   1.000
_cell.length_b   1.000
_cell.length_c   1.000
_cell.angle_alpha   90.00
_cell.angle_beta   90.00
_cell.angle_gamma   90.00
#
_symmetry.space_group_name_H-M   'P 1'
#
loop_
_entity.id
_entity.type
_entity.pdbx_description
1 polymer ?
#
loop_
_entity_poly.entity_id
_entity_poly.type
_entity_poly.pdbx_seq_one_letter_code
_entity_poly.pdbx_strand_id
1 'polypeptide(L)'
;KSEIWVIECKSCRTDYVSDGKWQGYLEWCDRYFWAVDQDFPTDLLPDGTGLIVADAYDAEIIRMPPETKLPAARRKVLVHKFATHAARRLLAARDPGLIF
;
A
#
# COMPACT_ATOMS: atom_id res chain seq x y z
N LYS A 1 -3.06 -15.04 11.31
CA LYS A 1 -4.01 -14.22 10.55
C LYS A 1 -3.30 -13.29 9.60
N SER A 2 -3.88 -13.14 8.44
CA SER A 2 -3.33 -12.26 7.43
C SER A 2 -3.72 -10.82 7.73
N GLU A 3 -2.73 -9.93 7.76
CA GLU A 3 -2.97 -8.50 7.79
C GLU A 3 -2.99 -7.96 6.37
N ILE A 4 -3.77 -6.92 6.16
CA ILE A 4 -3.77 -6.17 4.90
C ILE A 4 -3.03 -4.88 5.13
N TRP A 5 -1.96 -4.68 4.39
CA TRP A 5 -1.13 -3.47 4.45
C TRP A 5 -1.38 -2.67 3.18
N VAL A 6 -1.61 -1.38 3.34
CA VAL A 6 -1.55 -0.43 2.22
C VAL A 6 -0.19 0.24 2.27
N ILE A 7 0.52 0.18 1.15
CA ILE A 7 1.83 0.78 1.02
C ILE A 7 1.76 1.82 -0.11
N GLU A 8 1.92 3.09 0.26
CA GLU A 8 1.88 4.20 -0.68
C GLU A 8 3.30 4.63 -1.00
N CYS A 9 3.67 4.54 -2.27
CA CYS A 9 5.01 4.92 -2.71
C CYS A 9 5.02 6.40 -3.09
N LYS A 10 5.95 7.16 -2.53
CA LYS A 10 6.15 8.57 -2.85
C LYS A 10 7.58 8.82 -3.28
N SER A 11 7.74 9.52 -4.39
CA SER A 11 9.05 9.75 -5.00
C SER A 11 9.71 11.03 -4.52
N CYS A 12 8.93 12.04 -4.14
CA CYS A 12 9.48 13.33 -3.72
C CYS A 12 8.45 14.12 -2.93
N ARG A 13 8.90 15.24 -2.37
CA ARG A 13 8.05 16.13 -1.56
C ARG A 13 6.82 16.61 -2.33
N THR A 14 6.99 17.01 -3.58
CA THR A 14 5.88 17.51 -4.40
C THR A 14 4.81 16.44 -4.61
N ASP A 15 5.23 15.21 -4.86
CA ASP A 15 4.34 14.07 -4.99
C ASP A 15 3.51 13.85 -3.72
N TYR A 16 4.15 13.92 -2.56
CA TYR A 16 3.47 13.76 -1.29
C TYR A 16 2.50 14.93 -1.01
N VAL A 17 2.95 16.15 -1.19
CA VAL A 17 2.16 17.35 -0.85
C VAL A 17 0.91 17.45 -1.72
N SER A 18 0.98 16.99 -2.97
CA SER A 18 -0.16 17.02 -3.88
C SER A 18 -1.20 15.93 -3.61
N ASP A 19 -0.88 14.95 -2.78
CA ASP A 19 -1.79 13.85 -2.44
C ASP A 19 -2.65 14.25 -1.23
N GLY A 20 -3.92 14.55 -1.48
CA GLY A 20 -4.87 14.87 -0.42
C GLY A 20 -5.82 13.74 -0.05
N LYS A 21 -5.59 12.53 -0.57
CA LYS A 21 -6.58 11.44 -0.47
C LYS A 21 -6.13 10.24 0.37
N TRP A 22 -4.91 10.26 0.90
CA TRP A 22 -4.34 9.07 1.53
C TRP A 22 -5.12 8.62 2.77
N GLN A 23 -5.75 9.56 3.51
CA GLN A 23 -6.51 9.22 4.72
C GLN A 23 -7.66 8.26 4.44
N GLY A 24 -8.23 8.31 3.24
CA GLY A 24 -9.29 7.41 2.85
C GLY A 24 -8.88 5.94 2.83
N TYR A 25 -7.61 5.68 2.62
CA TYR A 25 -7.09 4.30 2.60
C TYR A 25 -6.98 3.69 4.01
N LEU A 26 -6.96 4.52 5.06
CA LEU A 26 -6.84 4.02 6.44
C LEU A 26 -8.01 3.11 6.83
N GLU A 27 -9.17 3.33 6.24
CA GLU A 27 -10.36 2.52 6.49
C GLU A 27 -10.31 1.15 5.79
N TRP A 28 -9.32 0.92 4.94
CA TRP A 28 -9.23 -0.26 4.09
C TRP A 28 -7.95 -1.07 4.32
N CYS A 29 -7.32 -0.90 5.47
CA CYS A 29 -6.12 -1.67 5.80
C CYS A 29 -6.00 -1.87 7.30
N ASP A 30 -5.20 -2.87 7.68
CA ASP A 30 -4.82 -3.06 9.08
C ASP A 30 -3.65 -2.16 9.45
N ARG A 31 -2.74 -1.91 8.49
CA ARG A 31 -1.57 -1.05 8.68
C ARG A 31 -1.33 -0.23 7.42
N TYR A 32 -0.95 1.03 7.62
CA TYR A 32 -0.66 1.94 6.52
C TYR A 32 0.80 2.37 6.56
N PHE A 33 1.49 2.25 5.42
CA PHE A 33 2.91 2.60 5.28
C PHE A 33 3.12 3.58 4.16
N TRP A 34 4.11 4.44 4.35
CA TRP A 34 4.74 5.19 3.27
C TRP A 34 6.01 4.45 2.87
N ALA A 35 6.24 4.29 1.58
CA ALA A 35 7.49 3.76 1.04
C ALA A 35 8.18 4.87 0.24
N VAL A 36 9.39 5.20 0.63
CA VAL A 36 10.15 6.34 0.09
C VAL A 36 11.60 5.94 -0.09
N ASP A 37 12.36 6.74 -0.86
CA ASP A 37 13.79 6.55 -0.97
C ASP A 37 14.54 7.24 0.19
N GLN A 38 15.86 7.10 0.19
CA GLN A 38 16.70 7.62 1.27
C GLN A 38 16.72 9.15 1.32
N ASP A 39 16.44 9.80 0.21
CA ASP A 39 16.53 11.26 0.09
C ASP A 39 15.22 11.96 0.42
N PHE A 40 14.16 11.20 0.64
CA PHE A 40 12.85 11.77 0.94
C PHE A 40 12.84 12.41 2.33
N PRO A 41 12.26 13.62 2.48
CA PRO A 41 12.18 14.28 3.78
C PRO A 41 11.11 13.60 4.66
N THR A 42 11.52 12.62 5.43
CA THR A 42 10.61 11.76 6.20
C THR A 42 9.89 12.49 7.33
N ASP A 43 10.39 13.65 7.75
CA ASP A 43 9.73 14.48 8.77
C ASP A 43 8.39 15.05 8.28
N LEU A 44 8.14 15.06 6.99
CA LEU A 44 6.83 15.45 6.44
C LEU A 44 5.74 14.40 6.69
N LEU A 45 6.13 13.16 6.94
CA LEU A 45 5.18 12.05 7.00
C LEU A 45 4.46 12.03 8.35
N PRO A 46 3.14 11.72 8.36
CA PRO A 46 2.37 11.78 9.60
C PRO A 46 2.81 10.75 10.63
N ASP A 47 2.77 11.15 11.89
CA ASP A 47 2.92 10.20 12.99
C ASP A 47 1.80 9.16 12.95
N GLY A 48 2.07 7.97 13.43
CA GLY A 48 1.08 6.91 13.44
C GLY A 48 0.99 6.12 12.14
N THR A 49 1.72 6.54 11.11
CA THR A 49 1.86 5.75 9.88
C THR A 49 3.19 5.01 9.88
N GLY A 50 3.27 3.95 9.09
CA GLY A 50 4.51 3.20 8.92
C GLY A 50 5.46 3.86 7.94
N LEU A 51 6.73 3.50 8.02
CA LEU A 51 7.75 4.02 7.13
C LEU A 51 8.62 2.89 6.61
N ILE A 52 8.72 2.82 5.30
CA ILE A 52 9.63 1.91 4.60
C ILE A 52 10.58 2.79 3.79
N VAL A 53 11.88 2.53 3.91
CA VAL A 53 12.87 3.16 3.04
C VAL A 53 13.39 2.10 2.09
N ALA A 54 13.36 2.41 0.81
CA ALA A 54 13.69 1.44 -0.24
C ALA A 54 14.57 2.07 -1.31
N ASP A 55 15.36 1.22 -1.96
CA ASP A 55 16.11 1.57 -3.16
C ASP A 55 15.85 0.50 -4.23
N ALA A 56 16.67 0.48 -5.29
CA ALA A 56 16.50 -0.47 -6.39
C ALA A 56 16.75 -1.93 -5.97
N TYR A 57 17.39 -2.16 -4.84
CA TYR A 57 17.89 -3.49 -4.46
C TYR A 57 17.29 -4.01 -3.17
N ASP A 58 16.85 -3.14 -2.26
CA ASP A 58 16.45 -3.54 -0.93
C ASP A 58 15.45 -2.56 -0.33
N ALA A 59 14.77 -3.00 0.72
CA ALA A 59 13.83 -2.19 1.45
C ALA A 59 13.89 -2.54 2.93
N GLU A 60 13.71 -1.55 3.79
CA GLU A 60 13.74 -1.74 5.23
C GLU A 60 12.55 -1.04 5.87
N ILE A 61 11.87 -1.73 6.78
CA ILE A 61 10.83 -1.13 7.59
C ILE A 61 11.50 -0.37 8.72
N ILE A 62 11.43 0.96 8.64
CA ILE A 62 12.03 1.85 9.64
C ILE A 62 11.09 2.02 10.83
N ARG A 63 9.79 2.08 10.56
CA ARG A 63 8.79 2.27 11.62
C ARG A 63 7.56 1.42 11.31
N MET A 64 7.20 0.54 12.24
CA MET A 64 5.98 -0.25 12.14
C MET A 64 4.82 0.56 12.73
N PRO A 65 3.72 0.77 11.99
CA PRO A 65 2.58 1.50 12.53
C PRO A 65 1.78 0.61 13.47
N PRO A 66 0.96 1.19 14.33
CA PRO A 66 0.01 0.39 15.11
C PRO A 66 -1.00 -0.27 14.18
N GLU A 67 -1.46 -1.43 14.58
CA GLU A 67 -2.52 -2.11 13.85
C GLU A 67 -3.87 -1.46 14.19
N THR A 68 -4.65 -1.14 13.16
CA THR A 68 -6.06 -0.78 13.29
C THR A 68 -6.84 -1.86 12.56
N LYS A 69 -7.36 -2.81 13.31
CA LYS A 69 -7.94 -4.02 12.74
C LYS A 69 -9.08 -3.69 11.77
N LEU A 70 -8.91 -4.15 10.53
CA LEU A 70 -9.90 -3.96 9.49
C LEU A 70 -11.17 -4.74 9.79
N PRO A 71 -12.37 -4.11 9.70
CA PRO A 71 -13.63 -4.83 9.87
C PRO A 71 -13.73 -6.03 8.93
N ALA A 72 -14.33 -7.11 9.42
CA ALA A 72 -14.39 -8.37 8.67
C ALA A 72 -15.09 -8.21 7.31
N ALA A 73 -16.12 -7.38 7.21
CA ALA A 73 -16.82 -7.16 5.96
C ALA A 73 -15.93 -6.51 4.91
N ARG A 74 -15.11 -5.53 5.30
CA ARG A 74 -14.18 -4.87 4.40
C ARG A 74 -13.04 -5.79 4.00
N ARG A 75 -12.55 -6.60 4.94
CA ARG A 75 -11.52 -7.60 4.65
C ARG A 75 -11.99 -8.56 3.57
N LYS A 76 -13.22 -9.06 3.70
CA LYS A 76 -13.82 -9.97 2.72
C LYS A 76 -13.88 -9.35 1.34
N VAL A 77 -14.32 -8.09 1.25
CA VAL A 77 -14.40 -7.36 -0.02
C VAL A 77 -13.02 -7.23 -0.66
N LEU A 78 -12.00 -6.86 0.11
CA LEU A 78 -10.65 -6.67 -0.41
C LEU A 78 -10.03 -7.99 -0.87
N VAL A 79 -10.20 -9.05 -0.09
CA VAL A 79 -9.67 -10.37 -0.49
C VAL A 79 -10.33 -10.83 -1.78
N HIS A 80 -11.63 -10.63 -1.92
CA HIS A 80 -12.35 -10.97 -3.14
C HIS A 80 -11.83 -10.17 -4.34
N LYS A 81 -11.69 -8.86 -4.17
CA LYS A 81 -11.15 -7.98 -5.23
C LYS A 81 -9.74 -8.37 -5.62
N PHE A 82 -8.91 -8.68 -4.65
CA PHE A 82 -7.54 -9.11 -4.90
C PHE A 82 -7.52 -10.41 -5.70
N ALA A 83 -8.32 -11.40 -5.29
CA ALA A 83 -8.38 -12.69 -5.98
C ALA A 83 -8.85 -12.52 -7.44
N THR A 84 -9.89 -11.72 -7.66
CA THR A 84 -10.41 -11.45 -8.99
C THR A 84 -9.37 -10.76 -9.86
N HIS A 85 -8.72 -9.73 -9.33
CA HIS A 85 -7.71 -8.97 -10.06
C HIS A 85 -6.49 -9.85 -10.39
N ALA A 86 -6.02 -10.64 -9.43
CA ALA A 86 -4.90 -11.54 -9.63
C ALA A 86 -5.20 -12.61 -10.67
N ALA A 87 -6.42 -13.17 -10.62
CA ALA A 87 -6.84 -14.19 -11.59
C ALA A 87 -6.88 -13.64 -13.00
N ARG A 88 -7.41 -12.42 -13.17
CA ARG A 88 -7.46 -11.77 -14.50
C ARG A 88 -6.06 -11.49 -15.02
N ARG A 89 -5.16 -11.01 -14.17
CA ARG A 89 -3.78 -10.73 -14.59
C ARG A 89 -3.05 -12.00 -14.97
N LEU A 90 -3.24 -13.07 -14.22
CA LEU A 90 -2.62 -14.34 -14.53
C LEU A 90 -3.12 -14.88 -15.88
N LEU A 91 -4.43 -14.83 -16.09
CA LEU A 91 -5.01 -15.31 -17.34
C LEU A 91 -4.55 -14.46 -18.54
N ALA A 92 -4.49 -13.14 -18.38
CA ALA A 92 -3.99 -12.27 -19.44
C ALA A 92 -2.52 -12.51 -19.76
N ALA A 93 -1.70 -12.85 -18.77
CA ALA A 93 -0.31 -13.19 -18.98
C ALA A 93 -0.12 -14.51 -19.71
N ARG A 94 -1.02 -15.48 -19.46
CA ARG A 94 -0.97 -16.81 -20.11
C ARG A 94 -1.64 -16.80 -21.47
N ASP A 95 -2.62 -15.93 -21.70
CA ASP A 95 -3.35 -15.81 -22.94
C ASP A 95 -3.58 -14.33 -23.25
N PRO A 96 -2.57 -13.64 -23.83
CA PRO A 96 -2.64 -12.18 -24.05
C PRO A 96 -3.76 -11.74 -24.98
N GLY A 97 -4.36 -12.64 -25.74
CA GLY A 97 -5.48 -12.32 -26.63
C GLY A 97 -6.84 -12.25 -25.94
N LEU A 98 -6.93 -12.64 -24.66
CA LEU A 98 -8.19 -12.60 -23.94
C LEU A 98 -8.53 -11.20 -23.44
N ILE A 99 -9.81 -10.86 -23.55
CA ILE A 99 -10.37 -9.59 -23.08
C ILE A 99 -11.48 -9.90 -22.08
N PHE A 100 -11.42 -9.22 -20.94
CA PHE A 100 -12.43 -9.31 -19.90
C PHE A 100 -13.25 -8.06 -19.80
#